data_59c3c46328a7c32c2d1ba7c62283da6a
#
_entry.id   59c3c46328a7c32c2d1ba7c62283da6a
#
_cell.length_a   1.000
_cell.length_b   1.000
_cell.length_c   1.000
_cell.angle_alpha   90.00
_cell.angle_beta   90.00
_cell.angle_gamma   90.00
#
_symmetry.space_group_name_H-M   'P 1'
#
loop_
_entity.id
_entity.type
_entity.pdbx_description
1 polymer ?
#
loop_
_entity_poly.entity_id
_entity_poly.type
_entity_poly.pdbx_seq_one_letter_code
_entity_poly.pdbx_strand_id
1 'polypeptide(L)'
;MTEKLLTVTVSGMDGLLNAFKTLRQLAEANRGTEKVSGYFLVPCAIKDEPAMAFRGIHLCIFPETPLWDIEKTLRLAAYHKFNYAVIETWGLFPFRSHPEFCWADLALDRHELKHLVRLGKELGITLIPQFNLLGHASACREITGKHVVLDRHPELEPLFEPAGWTWCLSNPESRRILTDLVLELFDFFEKPPFFHIGCDEAYDMGSCFECAKHELKDLLKDHILYFRELFRKRGAKIIMWHDMLIDRKDPRWTGYVAHGKEEHKLSELYRELPKDIIIADWQYGGTKAHPEDPDPTWPTMKFFKKAKFSVLVCPWLDLVGTESLGKLVKKEKLFGMLETTWHIYHDFRYQLVLGTAACAAWNPDVIQPVQPTRFAMAQHLRQATAPMKLKEYEKFGFVQKQVNPGELPYSS
;
A
#
# COMPACT_ATOMS: atom_id res chain seq x y z
N MET A 1 45.92 -20.20 0.38
CA MET A 1 44.53 -19.69 0.49
C MET A 1 44.64 -18.20 0.57
N THR A 2 44.18 -17.50 -0.44
CA THR A 2 44.05 -16.03 -0.34
C THR A 2 42.90 -15.74 0.63
N GLU A 3 43.15 -14.97 1.67
CA GLU A 3 42.08 -14.47 2.57
C GLU A 3 41.08 -13.74 1.72
N LYS A 4 39.85 -14.21 1.74
CA LYS A 4 38.71 -13.54 1.05
C LYS A 4 38.12 -12.55 2.02
N LEU A 5 38.37 -11.28 1.77
CA LEU A 5 37.84 -10.17 2.57
C LEU A 5 36.49 -9.71 1.98
N LEU A 6 35.46 -9.62 2.81
CA LEU A 6 34.21 -8.93 2.53
C LEU A 6 34.23 -7.59 3.27
N THR A 7 34.17 -6.50 2.53
CA THR A 7 34.06 -5.16 3.11
C THR A 7 32.68 -4.57 2.79
N VAL A 8 31.98 -4.07 3.83
CA VAL A 8 30.68 -3.43 3.71
C VAL A 8 30.78 -2.03 4.31
N THR A 9 30.55 -1.00 3.50
CA THR A 9 30.52 0.40 3.95
C THR A 9 29.09 0.93 3.81
N VAL A 10 28.54 1.49 4.88
CA VAL A 10 27.14 1.96 4.95
C VAL A 10 27.04 3.33 5.62
N SER A 11 26.00 4.09 5.31
CA SER A 11 25.72 5.40 5.87
C SER A 11 24.86 5.40 7.14
N GLY A 12 24.40 4.22 7.59
CA GLY A 12 23.54 4.10 8.78
C GLY A 12 22.90 2.73 8.89
N MET A 13 22.02 2.54 9.87
CA MET A 13 21.39 1.24 10.16
C MET A 13 20.56 0.70 8.99
N ASP A 14 19.78 1.55 8.31
CA ASP A 14 19.01 1.16 7.13
C ASP A 14 19.91 0.69 5.99
N GLY A 15 21.05 1.38 5.80
CA GLY A 15 22.09 0.97 4.86
C GLY A 15 22.66 -0.40 5.21
N LEU A 16 22.90 -0.68 6.49
CA LEU A 16 23.40 -1.96 6.97
C LEU A 16 22.39 -3.09 6.71
N LEU A 17 21.14 -2.88 7.06
CA LEU A 17 20.06 -3.84 6.79
C LEU A 17 19.93 -4.14 5.29
N ASN A 18 19.99 -3.11 4.44
CA ASN A 18 19.91 -3.29 3.00
C ASN A 18 21.16 -4.00 2.43
N ALA A 19 22.33 -3.76 2.99
CA ALA A 19 23.55 -4.48 2.60
C ALA A 19 23.46 -5.98 2.93
N PHE A 20 22.93 -6.36 4.10
CA PHE A 20 22.66 -7.77 4.41
C PHE A 20 21.64 -8.40 3.46
N LYS A 21 20.58 -7.68 3.09
CA LYS A 21 19.61 -8.14 2.08
C LYS A 21 20.29 -8.35 0.72
N THR A 22 21.18 -7.45 0.31
CA THR A 22 21.98 -7.61 -0.92
C THR A 22 22.90 -8.81 -0.86
N LEU A 23 23.62 -9.02 0.26
CA LEU A 23 24.47 -10.19 0.43
C LEU A 23 23.69 -11.50 0.38
N ARG A 24 22.51 -11.55 0.99
CA ARG A 24 21.60 -12.69 0.90
C ARG A 24 21.18 -12.94 -0.55
N GLN A 25 20.77 -11.93 -1.29
CA GLN A 25 20.39 -12.04 -2.71
C GLN A 25 21.54 -12.57 -3.57
N LEU A 26 22.76 -12.09 -3.33
CA LEU A 26 23.96 -12.58 -4.04
C LEU A 26 24.27 -14.05 -3.70
N ALA A 27 24.15 -14.42 -2.44
CA ALA A 27 24.38 -15.80 -2.02
C ALA A 27 23.35 -16.76 -2.62
N GLU A 28 22.07 -16.38 -2.63
CA GLU A 28 20.99 -17.17 -3.21
C GLU A 28 21.11 -17.30 -4.74
N ALA A 29 21.52 -16.24 -5.44
CA ALA A 29 21.74 -16.26 -6.88
C ALA A 29 22.91 -17.19 -7.27
N ASN A 30 23.88 -17.38 -6.37
CA ASN A 30 25.05 -18.22 -6.58
C ASN A 30 24.97 -19.53 -5.77
N ARG A 31 23.79 -20.07 -5.59
CA ARG A 31 23.57 -21.35 -4.92
C ARG A 31 24.22 -22.48 -5.72
N GLY A 32 24.93 -23.36 -5.02
CA GLY A 32 25.56 -24.55 -5.61
C GLY A 32 24.56 -25.52 -6.22
N THR A 33 25.05 -26.36 -7.11
CA THR A 33 24.31 -27.46 -7.70
C THR A 33 24.31 -28.68 -6.76
N GLU A 34 23.59 -29.75 -7.10
CA GLU A 34 23.59 -31.02 -6.36
C GLU A 34 25.01 -31.59 -6.14
N LYS A 35 25.95 -31.31 -7.04
CA LYS A 35 27.33 -31.74 -6.95
C LYS A 35 28.22 -30.85 -6.08
N VAL A 36 27.84 -29.61 -5.87
CA VAL A 36 28.59 -28.62 -5.09
C VAL A 36 27.59 -27.94 -4.14
N SER A 37 27.53 -28.47 -2.90
CA SER A 37 26.64 -27.89 -1.89
C SER A 37 27.22 -26.60 -1.32
N GLY A 38 26.34 -25.58 -1.14
CA GLY A 38 26.71 -24.35 -0.46
C GLY A 38 26.22 -23.10 -1.18
N TYR A 39 26.49 -21.97 -0.54
CA TYR A 39 26.25 -20.64 -1.08
C TYR A 39 27.59 -19.96 -1.36
N PHE A 40 27.72 -19.34 -2.49
CA PHE A 40 28.95 -18.69 -2.92
C PHE A 40 28.72 -17.21 -3.16
N LEU A 41 29.69 -16.41 -2.77
CA LEU A 41 29.75 -14.99 -3.18
C LEU A 41 30.78 -14.86 -4.30
N VAL A 42 30.33 -14.37 -5.43
CA VAL A 42 31.25 -14.03 -6.53
C VAL A 42 31.94 -12.72 -6.16
N PRO A 43 33.28 -12.62 -6.35
CA PRO A 43 33.99 -11.36 -6.16
C PRO A 43 33.38 -10.25 -7.01
N CYS A 44 32.87 -9.19 -6.37
CA CYS A 44 32.25 -8.07 -7.04
C CYS A 44 32.39 -6.80 -6.19
N ALA A 45 32.23 -5.64 -6.81
CA ALA A 45 32.09 -4.35 -6.15
C ALA A 45 30.70 -3.80 -6.46
N ILE A 46 29.92 -3.53 -5.42
CA ILE A 46 28.54 -3.01 -5.55
C ILE A 46 28.48 -1.66 -4.85
N LYS A 47 28.02 -0.64 -5.60
CA LYS A 47 27.56 0.63 -5.04
C LYS A 47 26.06 0.69 -5.25
N ASP A 48 25.30 0.69 -4.17
CA ASP A 48 23.84 0.51 -4.20
C ASP A 48 23.15 1.52 -3.29
N GLU A 49 22.14 2.18 -3.83
CA GLU A 49 21.31 3.13 -3.10
C GLU A 49 19.89 3.15 -3.68
N PRO A 50 18.85 3.34 -2.85
CA PRO A 50 17.49 3.40 -3.35
C PRO A 50 17.24 4.69 -4.13
N ALA A 51 16.54 4.59 -5.28
CA ALA A 51 16.09 5.76 -6.03
C ALA A 51 14.97 6.53 -5.31
N MET A 52 14.24 5.86 -4.39
CA MET A 52 13.09 6.43 -3.68
C MET A 52 13.26 6.33 -2.17
N ALA A 53 12.93 7.43 -1.47
CA ALA A 53 12.93 7.47 0.00
C ALA A 53 11.80 6.62 0.59
N PHE A 54 10.59 6.70 0.01
CA PHE A 54 9.44 5.88 0.40
C PHE A 54 9.25 4.73 -0.61
N ARG A 55 9.38 3.51 -0.13
CA ARG A 55 9.19 2.27 -0.89
C ARG A 55 8.21 1.42 -0.09
N GLY A 56 6.94 1.59 -0.39
CA GLY A 56 5.83 1.04 0.40
C GLY A 56 5.06 -0.06 -0.34
N ILE A 57 4.41 -0.88 0.47
CA ILE A 57 3.40 -1.85 0.06
C ILE A 57 2.12 -1.55 0.84
N HIS A 58 0.97 -1.57 0.17
CA HIS A 58 -0.35 -1.44 0.79
C HIS A 58 -0.99 -2.82 0.92
N LEU A 59 -1.34 -3.21 2.12
CA LEU A 59 -1.91 -4.52 2.44
C LEU A 59 -3.30 -4.36 3.03
N CYS A 60 -4.31 -4.82 2.30
CA CYS A 60 -5.67 -4.95 2.78
C CYS A 60 -5.85 -6.31 3.45
N ILE A 61 -6.31 -6.31 4.69
CA ILE A 61 -6.62 -7.53 5.44
C ILE A 61 -8.15 -7.70 5.44
N PHE A 62 -8.61 -8.70 4.70
CA PHE A 62 -10.01 -9.11 4.63
C PHE A 62 -10.26 -10.35 5.51
N PRO A 63 -11.52 -10.75 5.74
CA PRO A 63 -11.83 -11.94 6.53
C PRO A 63 -11.12 -13.21 6.07
N GLU A 64 -10.88 -13.33 4.77
CA GLU A 64 -10.22 -14.49 4.16
C GLU A 64 -8.69 -14.39 4.18
N THR A 65 -8.13 -13.28 4.65
CA THR A 65 -6.67 -13.06 4.65
C THR A 65 -6.05 -13.58 5.95
N PRO A 66 -5.36 -14.72 5.94
CA PRO A 66 -4.71 -15.22 7.13
C PRO A 66 -3.49 -14.37 7.47
N LEU A 67 -3.28 -14.08 8.76
CA LEU A 67 -2.17 -13.23 9.20
C LEU A 67 -0.79 -13.81 8.89
N TRP A 68 -0.64 -15.13 8.79
CA TRP A 68 0.62 -15.74 8.36
C TRP A 68 0.99 -15.38 6.91
N ASP A 69 0.00 -15.09 6.06
CA ASP A 69 0.28 -14.66 4.69
C ASP A 69 0.72 -13.20 4.64
N ILE A 70 0.18 -12.37 5.52
CA ILE A 70 0.70 -11.00 5.76
C ILE A 70 2.14 -11.06 6.27
N GLU A 71 2.45 -11.93 7.25
CA GLU A 71 3.82 -12.12 7.72
C GLU A 71 4.77 -12.50 6.57
N LYS A 72 4.37 -13.49 5.78
CA LYS A 72 5.13 -13.92 4.61
C LYS A 72 5.39 -12.77 3.65
N THR A 73 4.37 -11.96 3.38
CA THR A 73 4.49 -10.81 2.48
C THR A 73 5.39 -9.72 3.05
N LEU A 74 5.34 -9.45 4.36
CA LEU A 74 6.28 -8.53 5.00
C LEU A 74 7.73 -9.02 4.90
N ARG A 75 7.98 -10.32 5.09
CA ARG A 75 9.30 -10.91 4.90
C ARG A 75 9.80 -10.79 3.46
N LEU A 76 8.89 -10.97 2.50
CA LEU A 76 9.17 -10.78 1.08
C LEU A 76 9.46 -9.32 0.75
N ALA A 77 8.62 -8.39 1.22
CA ALA A 77 8.83 -6.97 1.05
C ALA A 77 10.18 -6.52 1.65
N ALA A 78 10.54 -7.05 2.81
CA ALA A 78 11.85 -6.82 3.42
C ALA A 78 13.00 -7.32 2.56
N TYR A 79 12.89 -8.53 2.02
CA TYR A 79 13.88 -9.10 1.12
C TYR A 79 14.11 -8.21 -0.11
N HIS A 80 13.04 -7.61 -0.63
CA HIS A 80 13.06 -6.65 -1.73
C HIS A 80 13.29 -5.19 -1.30
N LYS A 81 13.72 -4.97 -0.06
CA LYS A 81 14.16 -3.66 0.45
C LYS A 81 13.06 -2.58 0.52
N PHE A 82 11.79 -2.98 0.65
CA PHE A 82 10.74 -2.06 1.06
C PHE A 82 11.01 -1.56 2.49
N ASN A 83 10.58 -0.35 2.82
CA ASN A 83 10.77 0.26 4.14
C ASN A 83 9.46 0.69 4.82
N TYR A 84 8.33 0.62 4.12
CA TYR A 84 7.00 0.91 4.66
C TYR A 84 5.99 -0.16 4.24
N ALA A 85 5.01 -0.40 5.10
CA ALA A 85 3.80 -1.16 4.76
C ALA A 85 2.58 -0.43 5.33
N VAL A 86 1.64 -0.05 4.47
CA VAL A 86 0.34 0.47 4.88
C VAL A 86 -0.58 -0.71 5.14
N ILE A 87 -1.20 -0.76 6.32
CA ILE A 87 -2.08 -1.85 6.76
C ILE A 87 -3.49 -1.32 6.90
N GLU A 88 -4.41 -1.87 6.13
CA GLU A 88 -5.83 -1.59 6.17
C GLU A 88 -6.62 -2.84 6.56
N THR A 89 -7.44 -2.76 7.60
CA THR A 89 -8.04 -3.95 8.24
C THR A 89 -9.52 -4.15 7.96
N TRP A 90 -10.15 -3.30 7.17
CA TRP A 90 -11.53 -3.45 6.67
C TRP A 90 -12.55 -3.95 7.70
N GLY A 91 -12.60 -3.33 8.89
CA GLY A 91 -13.54 -3.70 9.95
C GLY A 91 -13.13 -4.93 10.77
N LEU A 92 -11.92 -5.43 10.63
CA LEU A 92 -11.42 -6.59 11.38
C LEU A 92 -10.56 -6.21 12.58
N PHE A 93 -10.16 -4.95 12.72
CA PHE A 93 -9.39 -4.51 13.88
C PHE A 93 -10.28 -4.49 15.12
N PRO A 94 -9.93 -5.23 16.19
CA PRO A 94 -10.72 -5.34 17.40
C PRO A 94 -10.57 -4.08 18.27
N PHE A 95 -11.27 -3.02 17.90
CA PHE A 95 -11.30 -1.77 18.66
C PHE A 95 -11.80 -2.00 20.09
N ARG A 96 -11.16 -1.34 21.05
CA ARG A 96 -11.60 -1.29 22.45
C ARG A 96 -12.42 -0.04 22.74
N SER A 97 -12.10 1.05 22.02
CA SER A 97 -12.83 2.32 22.14
C SER A 97 -14.26 2.22 21.62
N HIS A 98 -14.44 1.53 20.48
CA HIS A 98 -15.69 1.36 19.77
C HIS A 98 -15.79 -0.05 19.18
N PRO A 99 -16.13 -1.07 20.00
CA PRO A 99 -16.16 -2.47 19.54
C PRO A 99 -17.14 -2.73 18.39
N GLU A 100 -18.20 -1.91 18.27
CA GLU A 100 -19.19 -1.96 17.20
C GLU A 100 -18.60 -1.77 15.80
N PHE A 101 -17.43 -1.17 15.69
CA PHE A 101 -16.70 -1.00 14.41
C PHE A 101 -15.81 -2.19 14.07
N CYS A 102 -15.94 -3.29 14.79
CA CYS A 102 -15.27 -4.54 14.47
C CYS A 102 -16.29 -5.65 14.21
N TRP A 103 -16.10 -6.41 13.17
CA TRP A 103 -16.87 -7.62 12.93
C TRP A 103 -16.42 -8.72 13.90
N ALA A 104 -17.10 -8.82 15.05
CA ALA A 104 -16.65 -9.58 16.20
C ALA A 104 -16.29 -11.04 15.91
N ASP A 105 -17.08 -11.73 15.05
CA ASP A 105 -16.85 -13.13 14.69
C ASP A 105 -15.62 -13.35 13.80
N LEU A 106 -15.11 -12.28 13.20
CA LEU A 106 -13.98 -12.29 12.28
C LEU A 106 -12.85 -11.38 12.76
N ALA A 107 -12.95 -10.90 14.01
CA ALA A 107 -11.95 -10.01 14.60
C ALA A 107 -10.55 -10.64 14.57
N LEU A 108 -9.58 -9.85 14.16
CA LEU A 108 -8.19 -10.25 14.20
C LEU A 108 -7.70 -10.38 15.64
N ASP A 109 -6.84 -11.35 15.92
CA ASP A 109 -6.19 -11.44 17.21
C ASP A 109 -5.22 -10.27 17.42
N ARG A 110 -5.42 -9.50 18.51
CA ARG A 110 -4.55 -8.35 18.82
C ARG A 110 -3.11 -8.75 19.09
N HIS A 111 -2.86 -9.95 19.63
CA HIS A 111 -1.52 -10.41 19.91
C HIS A 111 -0.78 -10.75 18.60
N GLU A 112 -1.46 -11.41 17.66
CA GLU A 112 -0.93 -11.70 16.33
C GLU A 112 -0.68 -10.43 15.53
N LEU A 113 -1.62 -9.47 15.54
CA LEU A 113 -1.39 -8.16 14.92
C LEU A 113 -0.19 -7.43 15.53
N LYS A 114 -0.04 -7.50 16.87
CA LYS A 114 1.12 -6.90 17.54
C LYS A 114 2.42 -7.61 17.22
N HIS A 115 2.37 -8.91 16.94
CA HIS A 115 3.50 -9.65 16.40
C HIS A 115 3.93 -9.09 15.04
N LEU A 116 2.97 -8.83 14.13
CA LEU A 116 3.28 -8.24 12.82
C LEU A 116 3.95 -6.85 12.94
N VAL A 117 3.49 -6.02 13.89
CA VAL A 117 4.10 -4.69 14.13
C VAL A 117 5.57 -4.85 14.57
N ARG A 118 5.85 -5.77 15.51
CA ARG A 118 7.22 -6.06 15.94
C ARG A 118 8.06 -6.64 14.81
N LEU A 119 7.52 -7.59 14.07
CA LEU A 119 8.19 -8.20 12.92
C LEU A 119 8.58 -7.14 11.87
N GLY A 120 7.67 -6.23 11.54
CA GLY A 120 7.98 -5.13 10.63
C GLY A 120 9.20 -4.35 11.09
N LYS A 121 9.27 -3.99 12.36
CA LYS A 121 10.39 -3.28 12.95
C LYS A 121 11.70 -4.07 12.86
N GLU A 122 11.67 -5.37 13.15
CA GLU A 122 12.83 -6.26 13.02
C GLU A 122 13.31 -6.38 11.57
N LEU A 123 12.40 -6.33 10.62
CA LEU A 123 12.70 -6.41 9.19
C LEU A 123 13.10 -5.05 8.57
N GLY A 124 13.03 -3.95 9.34
CA GLY A 124 13.26 -2.59 8.86
C GLY A 124 12.11 -2.08 7.98
N ILE A 125 10.88 -2.51 8.26
CA ILE A 125 9.64 -2.04 7.64
C ILE A 125 8.80 -1.36 8.70
N THR A 126 8.50 -0.07 8.53
CA THR A 126 7.56 0.65 9.39
C THR A 126 6.13 0.37 8.92
N LEU A 127 5.30 -0.18 9.80
CA LEU A 127 3.88 -0.38 9.53
C LEU A 127 3.11 0.92 9.77
N ILE A 128 2.30 1.31 8.80
CA ILE A 128 1.48 2.53 8.80
C ILE A 128 0.02 2.10 8.81
N PRO A 129 -0.78 2.41 9.83
CA PRO A 129 -2.20 2.08 9.79
C PRO A 129 -2.94 2.96 8.79
N GLN A 130 -3.92 2.38 8.12
CA GLN A 130 -4.92 3.08 7.33
C GLN A 130 -6.30 2.90 7.96
N PHE A 131 -7.05 4.01 8.01
CA PHE A 131 -8.47 4.02 8.31
C PHE A 131 -9.17 5.03 7.41
N ASN A 132 -10.25 4.61 6.76
CA ASN A 132 -10.95 5.45 5.81
C ASN A 132 -11.86 6.46 6.52
N LEU A 133 -11.47 7.73 6.49
CA LEU A 133 -12.15 8.81 7.20
C LEU A 133 -13.23 9.51 6.36
N LEU A 134 -13.50 9.06 5.14
CA LEU A 134 -14.49 9.65 4.26
C LEU A 134 -15.33 8.58 3.58
N GLY A 135 -14.99 8.11 2.38
CA GLY A 135 -15.64 6.97 1.73
C GLY A 135 -15.34 5.64 2.40
N HIS A 136 -16.00 4.58 1.99
CA HIS A 136 -15.85 3.22 2.55
C HIS A 136 -16.18 3.10 4.06
N ALA A 137 -17.03 3.98 4.58
CA ALA A 137 -17.24 4.16 6.02
C ALA A 137 -17.91 2.95 6.69
N SER A 138 -19.14 2.58 6.27
CA SER A 138 -19.83 1.41 6.83
C SER A 138 -19.60 0.14 6.04
N ALA A 139 -18.87 0.22 4.95
CA ALA A 139 -18.69 -0.75 3.88
C ALA A 139 -19.97 -1.11 3.13
N CYS A 140 -19.88 -1.08 1.80
CA CYS A 140 -20.97 -1.48 0.92
C CYS A 140 -21.06 -3.02 0.86
N ARG A 141 -22.29 -3.57 0.92
CA ARG A 141 -22.55 -5.00 0.79
C ARG A 141 -22.03 -5.60 -0.54
N GLU A 142 -21.94 -4.78 -1.57
CA GLU A 142 -21.48 -5.20 -2.89
C GLU A 142 -19.99 -5.50 -2.95
N ILE A 143 -19.23 -5.04 -1.95
CA ILE A 143 -17.79 -5.26 -1.90
C ILE A 143 -17.49 -6.35 -0.87
N THR A 144 -17.10 -7.50 -1.36
CA THR A 144 -16.77 -8.69 -0.57
C THR A 144 -15.74 -8.38 0.52
N GLY A 145 -15.98 -8.88 1.72
CA GLY A 145 -15.04 -8.83 2.84
C GLY A 145 -14.99 -7.53 3.61
N LYS A 146 -15.73 -6.49 3.23
CA LYS A 146 -15.83 -5.27 4.01
C LYS A 146 -16.81 -5.43 5.17
N HIS A 147 -16.48 -4.81 6.31
CA HIS A 147 -17.36 -4.77 7.46
C HIS A 147 -18.56 -3.85 7.20
N VAL A 148 -19.77 -4.39 7.30
CA VAL A 148 -21.01 -3.64 7.14
C VAL A 148 -21.57 -3.31 8.52
N VAL A 149 -21.17 -2.18 9.09
CA VAL A 149 -21.53 -1.74 10.44
C VAL A 149 -23.05 -1.67 10.61
N LEU A 150 -23.76 -1.06 9.66
CA LEU A 150 -25.20 -0.79 9.75
C LEU A 150 -26.06 -2.07 9.72
N ASP A 151 -25.55 -3.20 9.25
CA ASP A 151 -26.28 -4.46 9.33
C ASP A 151 -26.44 -4.98 10.75
N ARG A 152 -25.49 -4.65 11.63
CA ARG A 152 -25.49 -5.06 13.04
C ARG A 152 -25.90 -3.96 13.98
N HIS A 153 -25.63 -2.73 13.60
CA HIS A 153 -25.79 -1.53 14.40
C HIS A 153 -26.55 -0.45 13.62
N PRO A 154 -27.84 -0.68 13.28
CA PRO A 154 -28.64 0.29 12.51
C PRO A 154 -28.81 1.61 13.24
N GLU A 155 -28.67 1.64 14.57
CA GLU A 155 -28.68 2.85 15.39
C GLU A 155 -27.55 3.83 15.09
N LEU A 156 -26.49 3.35 14.40
CA LEU A 156 -25.35 4.17 13.99
C LEU A 156 -25.57 4.88 12.64
N GLU A 157 -26.72 4.67 11.99
CA GLU A 157 -27.06 5.32 10.72
C GLU A 157 -26.77 6.84 10.71
N PRO A 158 -27.06 7.62 11.76
CA PRO A 158 -26.78 9.06 11.77
C PRO A 158 -25.31 9.45 11.65
N LEU A 159 -24.38 8.52 11.82
CA LEU A 159 -22.95 8.77 11.65
C LEU A 159 -22.52 8.83 10.19
N PHE A 160 -23.37 8.38 9.27
CA PHE A 160 -23.06 8.21 7.85
C PHE A 160 -23.99 9.03 6.97
N GLU A 161 -23.60 9.22 5.72
CA GLU A 161 -24.51 9.64 4.69
C GLU A 161 -25.57 8.54 4.41
N PRO A 162 -26.75 8.85 3.85
CA PRO A 162 -27.88 7.90 3.78
C PRO A 162 -27.59 6.56 3.11
N ALA A 163 -26.66 6.50 2.15
CA ALA A 163 -26.25 5.24 1.53
C ALA A 163 -25.29 4.41 2.40
N GLY A 164 -24.81 4.97 3.51
CA GLY A 164 -23.86 4.32 4.43
C GLY A 164 -22.43 4.24 3.90
N TRP A 165 -22.16 4.79 2.73
CA TRP A 165 -20.86 4.70 2.10
C TRP A 165 -19.85 5.73 2.61
N THR A 166 -20.32 6.92 2.97
CA THR A 166 -19.50 8.05 3.40
C THR A 166 -19.84 8.46 4.83
N TRP A 167 -18.84 8.83 5.63
CA TRP A 167 -19.06 9.43 6.94
C TRP A 167 -19.79 10.78 6.81
N CYS A 168 -20.78 11.03 7.67
CA CYS A 168 -21.43 12.32 7.75
C CYS A 168 -20.48 13.37 8.35
N LEU A 169 -20.04 14.31 7.52
CA LEU A 169 -19.07 15.33 7.93
C LEU A 169 -19.67 16.42 8.83
N SER A 170 -20.99 16.60 8.79
CA SER A 170 -21.72 17.56 9.63
C SER A 170 -22.02 17.03 11.03
N ASN A 171 -21.98 15.71 11.24
CA ASN A 171 -22.26 15.11 12.54
C ASN A 171 -21.02 15.17 13.44
N PRO A 172 -21.04 15.92 14.56
CA PRO A 172 -19.88 16.00 15.46
C PRO A 172 -19.54 14.66 16.14
N GLU A 173 -20.53 13.77 16.28
CA GLU A 173 -20.31 12.44 16.86
C GLU A 173 -19.49 11.55 15.92
N SER A 174 -19.70 11.66 14.59
CA SER A 174 -18.85 10.99 13.59
C SER A 174 -17.38 11.38 13.78
N ARG A 175 -17.09 12.67 13.94
CA ARG A 175 -15.73 13.15 14.17
C ARG A 175 -15.15 12.67 15.49
N ARG A 176 -15.97 12.61 16.56
CA ARG A 176 -15.54 12.12 17.86
C ARG A 176 -15.14 10.64 17.79
N ILE A 177 -16.03 9.81 17.24
CA ILE A 177 -15.78 8.37 17.07
C ILE A 177 -14.55 8.13 16.20
N LEU A 178 -14.48 8.80 15.05
CA LEU A 178 -13.31 8.69 14.17
C LEU A 178 -12.01 9.03 14.89
N THR A 179 -12.03 10.06 15.75
CA THR A 179 -10.86 10.45 16.54
C THR A 179 -10.42 9.33 17.47
N ASP A 180 -11.36 8.71 18.19
CA ASP A 180 -11.06 7.60 19.11
C ASP A 180 -10.49 6.39 18.34
N LEU A 181 -11.10 6.01 17.20
CA LEU A 181 -10.66 4.89 16.36
C LEU A 181 -9.24 5.09 15.81
N VAL A 182 -8.97 6.26 15.22
CA VAL A 182 -7.66 6.50 14.62
C VAL A 182 -6.56 6.65 15.67
N LEU A 183 -6.87 7.17 16.85
CA LEU A 183 -5.89 7.26 17.94
C LEU A 183 -5.57 5.88 18.51
N GLU A 184 -6.57 5.01 18.66
CA GLU A 184 -6.32 3.62 19.09
C GLU A 184 -5.45 2.87 18.08
N LEU A 185 -5.73 3.01 16.77
CA LEU A 185 -4.88 2.44 15.72
C LEU A 185 -3.46 3.00 15.76
N PHE A 186 -3.33 4.31 15.85
CA PHE A 186 -2.04 4.98 15.86
C PHE A 186 -1.16 4.52 17.02
N ASP A 187 -1.75 4.42 18.23
CA ASP A 187 -1.05 3.93 19.41
C ASP A 187 -0.71 2.43 19.30
N PHE A 188 -1.62 1.64 18.75
CA PHE A 188 -1.39 0.22 18.52
C PHE A 188 -0.22 -0.05 17.56
N PHE A 189 -0.10 0.74 16.51
CA PHE A 189 1.01 0.66 15.54
C PHE A 189 2.28 1.41 16.01
N GLU A 190 2.39 1.76 17.29
CA GLU A 190 3.56 2.38 17.93
C GLU A 190 3.92 3.76 17.38
N LYS A 191 2.90 4.54 17.03
CA LYS A 191 3.03 5.94 16.61
C LYS A 191 3.96 6.12 15.43
N PRO A 192 3.68 5.52 14.28
CA PRO A 192 4.54 5.63 13.10
C PRO A 192 4.59 7.09 12.58
N PRO A 193 5.58 7.43 11.74
CA PRO A 193 5.73 8.80 11.22
C PRO A 193 4.62 9.23 10.24
N PHE A 194 3.77 8.28 9.83
CA PHE A 194 2.66 8.52 8.92
C PHE A 194 1.40 7.82 9.41
N PHE A 195 0.24 8.38 9.03
CA PHE A 195 -1.07 7.74 9.14
C PHE A 195 -1.82 7.92 7.81
N HIS A 196 -2.40 6.86 7.26
CA HIS A 196 -3.16 6.93 6.02
C HIS A 196 -4.65 7.11 6.34
N ILE A 197 -5.23 8.25 5.92
CA ILE A 197 -6.60 8.62 6.26
C ILE A 197 -7.62 8.21 5.20
N GLY A 198 -7.22 7.51 4.12
CA GLY A 198 -8.10 7.17 3.00
C GLY A 198 -8.58 8.41 2.27
N CYS A 199 -9.85 8.74 2.45
CA CYS A 199 -10.54 9.90 1.85
C CYS A 199 -10.78 9.77 0.34
N ASP A 200 -11.00 8.56 -0.14
CA ASP A 200 -11.32 8.22 -1.51
C ASP A 200 -12.80 7.90 -1.71
N GLU A 201 -13.23 7.90 -2.95
CA GLU A 201 -14.49 7.32 -3.46
C GLU A 201 -15.76 7.69 -2.67
N ALA A 202 -15.85 8.91 -2.14
CA ALA A 202 -17.01 9.37 -1.37
C ALA A 202 -18.19 9.73 -2.28
N TYR A 203 -18.84 8.71 -2.86
CA TYR A 203 -19.82 8.86 -3.92
C TYR A 203 -21.13 9.55 -3.48
N ASP A 204 -21.55 9.36 -2.22
CA ASP A 204 -22.76 9.90 -1.61
C ASP A 204 -22.50 11.08 -0.68
N MET A 205 -21.27 11.63 -0.66
CA MET A 205 -20.93 12.79 0.17
C MET A 205 -21.90 13.96 -0.04
N GLY A 206 -22.44 14.47 1.08
CA GLY A 206 -23.36 15.60 1.06
C GLY A 206 -24.81 15.26 0.76
N SER A 207 -25.18 13.99 0.73
CA SER A 207 -26.55 13.55 0.44
C SER A 207 -27.50 13.63 1.65
N CYS A 208 -26.99 13.70 2.88
CA CYS A 208 -27.83 13.89 4.04
C CYS A 208 -28.31 15.34 4.20
N PHE A 209 -29.44 15.49 4.90
CA PHE A 209 -30.07 16.79 5.10
C PHE A 209 -29.16 17.84 5.77
N GLU A 210 -28.32 17.42 6.70
CA GLU A 210 -27.43 18.34 7.42
C GLU A 210 -26.20 18.72 6.54
N CYS A 211 -25.54 17.77 5.89
CA CYS A 211 -24.43 18.07 5.00
C CYS A 211 -24.84 18.94 3.81
N ALA A 212 -26.05 18.73 3.26
CA ALA A 212 -26.59 19.50 2.15
C ALA A 212 -26.80 21.01 2.45
N LYS A 213 -26.80 21.41 3.72
CA LYS A 213 -26.88 22.84 4.13
C LYS A 213 -25.53 23.57 4.02
N HIS A 214 -24.46 22.88 3.76
CA HIS A 214 -23.10 23.42 3.78
C HIS A 214 -22.42 23.32 2.41
N GLU A 215 -21.42 24.16 2.20
CA GLU A 215 -20.49 23.97 1.08
C GLU A 215 -19.62 22.73 1.37
N LEU A 216 -19.78 21.71 0.56
CA LEU A 216 -19.10 20.41 0.78
C LEU A 216 -17.58 20.54 0.75
N LYS A 217 -17.05 21.47 -0.05
CA LYS A 217 -15.63 21.82 -0.05
C LYS A 217 -15.17 22.22 1.36
N ASP A 218 -15.92 23.05 2.06
CA ASP A 218 -15.53 23.54 3.39
C ASP A 218 -15.65 22.45 4.44
N LEU A 219 -16.70 21.62 4.39
CA LEU A 219 -16.82 20.45 5.28
C LEU A 219 -15.63 19.50 5.12
N LEU A 220 -15.28 19.16 3.89
CA LEU A 220 -14.16 18.25 3.63
C LEU A 220 -12.81 18.88 4.02
N LYS A 221 -12.64 20.18 3.74
CA LYS A 221 -11.45 20.92 4.17
C LYS A 221 -11.27 20.85 5.68
N ASP A 222 -12.31 21.20 6.43
CA ASP A 222 -12.26 21.23 7.90
C ASP A 222 -11.99 19.83 8.48
N HIS A 223 -12.57 18.81 7.86
CA HIS A 223 -12.34 17.42 8.23
C HIS A 223 -10.85 17.01 8.03
N ILE A 224 -10.31 17.26 6.84
CA ILE A 224 -8.90 16.95 6.54
C ILE A 224 -7.97 17.73 7.47
N LEU A 225 -8.23 19.03 7.67
CA LEU A 225 -7.39 19.88 8.54
C LEU A 225 -7.43 19.43 9.99
N TYR A 226 -8.59 18.99 10.48
CA TYR A 226 -8.72 18.46 11.84
C TYR A 226 -7.80 17.24 12.06
N PHE A 227 -7.89 16.23 11.19
CA PHE A 227 -7.07 15.03 11.32
C PHE A 227 -5.59 15.29 11.02
N ARG A 228 -5.30 16.15 10.06
CA ARG A 228 -3.92 16.60 9.83
C ARG A 228 -3.32 17.23 11.10
N GLU A 229 -4.04 18.11 11.79
CA GLU A 229 -3.57 18.72 13.02
C GLU A 229 -3.47 17.73 14.18
N LEU A 230 -4.42 16.79 14.27
CA LEU A 230 -4.42 15.72 15.26
C LEU A 230 -3.11 14.90 15.20
N PHE A 231 -2.70 14.48 13.99
CA PHE A 231 -1.48 13.71 13.80
C PHE A 231 -0.22 14.55 13.83
N ARG A 232 -0.25 15.78 13.31
CA ARG A 232 0.89 16.70 13.39
C ARG A 232 1.33 16.96 14.83
N LYS A 233 0.39 17.17 15.76
CA LYS A 233 0.68 17.32 17.19
C LYS A 233 1.32 16.08 17.81
N ARG A 234 1.22 14.93 17.15
CA ARG A 234 1.80 13.65 17.56
C ARG A 234 3.06 13.27 16.78
N GLY A 235 3.58 14.20 15.98
CA GLY A 235 4.81 14.00 15.21
C GLY A 235 4.63 13.19 13.91
N ALA A 236 3.39 12.97 13.47
CA ALA A 236 3.11 12.24 12.25
C ALA A 236 2.52 13.14 11.15
N LYS A 237 2.71 12.74 9.89
CA LYS A 237 2.06 13.33 8.72
C LYS A 237 0.95 12.41 8.24
N ILE A 238 -0.08 13.00 7.63
CA ILE A 238 -1.14 12.22 6.99
C ILE A 238 -0.80 11.92 5.53
N ILE A 239 -1.22 10.74 5.10
CA ILE A 239 -1.30 10.32 3.70
C ILE A 239 -2.78 10.24 3.35
N MET A 240 -3.18 10.67 2.16
CA MET A 240 -4.55 10.53 1.66
C MET A 240 -4.58 10.23 0.17
N TRP A 241 -5.64 9.56 -0.27
CA TRP A 241 -5.88 9.33 -1.68
C TRP A 241 -6.21 10.63 -2.42
N HIS A 242 -5.93 10.68 -3.71
CA HIS A 242 -5.96 11.91 -4.51
C HIS A 242 -7.32 12.22 -5.14
N ASP A 243 -8.12 11.20 -5.41
CA ASP A 243 -9.21 11.20 -6.40
C ASP A 243 -10.33 12.19 -6.12
N MET A 244 -10.64 12.46 -4.83
CA MET A 244 -11.63 13.45 -4.45
C MET A 244 -11.17 14.89 -4.68
N LEU A 245 -9.86 15.13 -4.87
CA LEU A 245 -9.26 16.46 -5.05
C LEU A 245 -9.20 16.93 -6.51
N ILE A 246 -9.66 16.12 -7.45
CA ILE A 246 -9.67 16.43 -8.89
C ILE A 246 -11.02 16.09 -9.51
N ASP A 247 -11.51 16.96 -10.38
CA ASP A 247 -12.83 16.82 -10.99
C ASP A 247 -12.84 15.72 -12.06
N ARG A 248 -13.78 14.77 -11.94
CA ARG A 248 -13.95 13.67 -12.89
C ARG A 248 -14.32 14.09 -14.31
N LYS A 249 -14.88 15.30 -14.49
CA LYS A 249 -15.28 15.84 -15.80
C LYS A 249 -14.18 16.67 -16.44
N ASP A 250 -13.10 16.96 -15.73
CA ASP A 250 -11.99 17.74 -16.27
C ASP A 250 -11.27 16.95 -17.38
N PRO A 251 -11.21 17.46 -18.62
CA PRO A 251 -10.61 16.74 -19.74
C PRO A 251 -9.13 16.42 -19.56
N ARG A 252 -8.43 17.10 -18.64
CA ARG A 252 -7.02 16.80 -18.31
C ARG A 252 -6.84 15.41 -17.71
N TRP A 253 -7.89 14.85 -17.13
CA TRP A 253 -7.88 13.55 -16.43
C TRP A 253 -8.57 12.43 -17.20
N THR A 254 -8.89 12.66 -18.48
CA THR A 254 -9.56 11.63 -19.30
C THR A 254 -8.77 10.33 -19.29
N GLY A 255 -9.43 9.24 -18.85
CA GLY A 255 -8.82 7.91 -18.71
C GLY A 255 -8.05 7.69 -17.40
N TYR A 256 -7.92 8.70 -16.55
CA TYR A 256 -7.33 8.62 -15.22
C TYR A 256 -8.40 8.64 -14.12
N VAL A 257 -8.07 8.11 -12.95
CA VAL A 257 -8.99 8.10 -11.81
C VAL A 257 -9.13 9.50 -11.24
N ALA A 258 -10.39 9.96 -11.16
CA ALA A 258 -10.80 11.23 -10.60
C ALA A 258 -12.26 11.11 -10.15
N HIS A 259 -12.58 11.41 -8.90
CA HIS A 259 -13.93 11.25 -8.33
C HIS A 259 -14.52 12.55 -7.76
N GLY A 260 -13.77 13.63 -7.71
CA GLY A 260 -14.29 14.94 -7.37
C GLY A 260 -15.41 15.36 -8.32
N LYS A 261 -16.41 16.07 -7.79
CA LYS A 261 -17.54 16.59 -8.56
C LYS A 261 -17.42 18.11 -8.64
N GLU A 262 -17.67 18.68 -9.84
CA GLU A 262 -17.59 20.12 -10.08
C GLU A 262 -18.55 20.90 -9.16
N GLU A 263 -19.77 20.40 -8.99
CA GLU A 263 -20.79 20.98 -8.13
C GLU A 263 -20.35 21.10 -6.67
N HIS A 264 -19.42 20.27 -6.22
CA HIS A 264 -18.87 20.29 -4.87
C HIS A 264 -17.63 21.17 -4.72
N LYS A 265 -17.06 21.67 -5.81
CA LYS A 265 -15.84 22.50 -5.86
C LYS A 265 -14.62 21.86 -5.18
N LEU A 266 -14.60 20.54 -5.07
CA LEU A 266 -13.52 19.81 -4.36
C LEU A 266 -12.17 19.97 -5.07
N SER A 267 -12.19 20.15 -6.39
CA SER A 267 -11.01 20.42 -7.21
C SER A 267 -10.29 21.74 -6.89
N GLU A 268 -10.85 22.59 -6.03
CA GLU A 268 -10.19 23.80 -5.54
C GLU A 268 -9.39 23.56 -4.25
N LEU A 269 -9.70 22.50 -3.50
CA LEU A 269 -9.09 22.21 -2.18
C LEU A 269 -7.58 22.11 -2.22
N TYR A 270 -6.99 21.59 -3.31
CA TYR A 270 -5.54 21.47 -3.40
C TYR A 270 -4.80 22.81 -3.19
N ARG A 271 -5.45 23.95 -3.41
CA ARG A 271 -4.88 25.29 -3.18
C ARG A 271 -4.86 25.65 -1.69
N GLU A 272 -5.86 25.19 -0.96
CA GLU A 272 -6.12 25.54 0.44
C GLU A 272 -5.48 24.57 1.43
N LEU A 273 -5.25 23.33 1.01
CA LEU A 273 -4.66 22.30 1.87
C LEU A 273 -3.14 22.53 2.10
N PRO A 274 -2.66 22.31 3.34
CA PRO A 274 -1.24 22.33 3.68
C PRO A 274 -0.40 21.35 2.88
N LYS A 275 0.81 21.74 2.49
CA LYS A 275 1.67 20.98 1.58
C LYS A 275 2.51 19.89 2.27
N ASP A 276 2.37 19.73 3.56
CA ASP A 276 2.93 18.62 4.34
C ASP A 276 2.06 17.35 4.30
N ILE A 277 0.81 17.46 3.78
CA ILE A 277 -0.04 16.32 3.44
C ILE A 277 0.60 15.57 2.26
N ILE A 278 0.64 14.25 2.36
CA ILE A 278 1.17 13.38 1.29
C ILE A 278 -0.01 12.88 0.46
N ILE A 279 0.05 13.10 -0.83
CA ILE A 279 -0.96 12.63 -1.77
C ILE A 279 -0.54 11.26 -2.33
N ALA A 280 -1.35 10.25 -2.09
CA ALA A 280 -1.23 8.93 -2.67
C ALA A 280 -2.09 8.87 -3.93
N ASP A 281 -1.45 8.81 -5.09
CA ASP A 281 -2.09 8.90 -6.41
C ASP A 281 -2.18 7.51 -7.04
N TRP A 282 -3.37 6.90 -7.00
CA TRP A 282 -3.65 5.53 -7.41
C TRP A 282 -4.08 5.44 -8.89
N GLN A 283 -3.13 5.60 -9.77
CA GLN A 283 -3.28 5.34 -11.20
C GLN A 283 -2.52 4.07 -11.57
N TYR A 284 -3.14 3.17 -12.29
CA TYR A 284 -2.65 1.79 -12.40
C TYR A 284 -1.91 1.48 -13.69
N GLY A 285 -2.35 2.00 -14.80
CA GLY A 285 -1.78 1.71 -16.10
C GLY A 285 -1.84 2.88 -17.04
N GLY A 286 -1.47 2.64 -18.27
CA GLY A 286 -1.81 3.52 -19.36
C GLY A 286 -3.31 3.81 -19.34
N THR A 287 -3.73 4.92 -19.86
CA THR A 287 -5.14 5.29 -19.83
C THR A 287 -6.00 4.20 -20.48
N LYS A 288 -7.22 3.97 -19.96
CA LYS A 288 -8.21 3.15 -20.66
C LYS A 288 -8.51 3.67 -22.07
N ALA A 289 -8.29 4.97 -22.29
CA ALA A 289 -8.41 5.61 -23.60
C ALA A 289 -7.25 5.29 -24.54
N HIS A 290 -6.09 4.91 -23.97
CA HIS A 290 -4.87 4.60 -24.72
C HIS A 290 -4.18 3.37 -24.10
N PRO A 291 -4.81 2.18 -24.12
CA PRO A 291 -4.24 0.96 -23.53
C PRO A 291 -2.93 0.52 -24.18
N GLU A 292 -2.65 1.03 -25.38
CA GLU A 292 -1.43 0.77 -26.14
C GLU A 292 -0.37 1.87 -25.97
N ASP A 293 -0.64 2.91 -25.17
CA ASP A 293 0.36 3.96 -24.93
C ASP A 293 1.49 3.41 -24.05
N PRO A 294 2.67 3.15 -24.60
CA PRO A 294 3.79 2.60 -23.83
C PRO A 294 4.42 3.63 -22.89
N ASP A 295 4.01 4.90 -22.96
CA ASP A 295 4.54 5.99 -22.11
C ASP A 295 3.42 6.90 -21.61
N PRO A 296 2.63 6.44 -20.62
CA PRO A 296 1.57 7.24 -20.03
C PRO A 296 2.09 8.57 -19.48
N THR A 297 1.34 9.63 -19.70
CA THR A 297 1.81 10.97 -19.31
C THR A 297 1.71 11.27 -17.82
N TRP A 298 0.92 10.48 -17.08
CA TRP A 298 0.68 10.59 -15.63
C TRP A 298 0.37 12.05 -15.18
N PRO A 299 -0.69 12.68 -15.72
CA PRO A 299 -0.93 14.10 -15.53
C PRO A 299 -1.31 14.46 -14.09
N THR A 300 -2.01 13.55 -13.37
CA THR A 300 -2.47 13.78 -12.00
C THR A 300 -1.28 13.93 -11.03
N MET A 301 -0.32 13.04 -11.12
CA MET A 301 0.89 13.08 -10.27
C MET A 301 1.72 14.34 -10.52
N LYS A 302 1.88 14.71 -11.78
CA LYS A 302 2.58 15.96 -12.18
C LYS A 302 1.82 17.19 -11.68
N PHE A 303 0.49 17.16 -11.70
CA PHE A 303 -0.36 18.23 -11.16
C PHE A 303 -0.13 18.41 -9.66
N PHE A 304 -0.23 17.37 -8.86
CA PHE A 304 -0.01 17.47 -7.41
C PHE A 304 1.43 17.86 -7.07
N LYS A 305 2.42 17.38 -7.84
CA LYS A 305 3.81 17.84 -7.71
C LYS A 305 3.96 19.32 -7.98
N LYS A 306 3.35 19.83 -9.07
CA LYS A 306 3.33 21.27 -9.38
C LYS A 306 2.64 22.08 -8.29
N ALA A 307 1.59 21.52 -7.68
CA ALA A 307 0.89 22.10 -6.53
C ALA A 307 1.70 22.01 -5.21
N LYS A 308 2.95 21.51 -5.24
CA LYS A 308 3.91 21.42 -4.11
C LYS A 308 3.58 20.38 -3.05
N PHE A 309 2.76 19.38 -3.36
CA PHE A 309 2.59 18.23 -2.49
C PHE A 309 3.74 17.23 -2.64
N SER A 310 3.99 16.47 -1.58
CA SER A 310 4.69 15.20 -1.69
C SER A 310 3.75 14.18 -2.31
N VAL A 311 4.19 13.48 -3.36
CA VAL A 311 3.35 12.53 -4.10
C VAL A 311 3.92 11.12 -3.99
N LEU A 312 3.09 10.18 -3.57
CA LEU A 312 3.31 8.74 -3.71
C LEU A 312 2.59 8.25 -4.96
N VAL A 313 3.29 7.57 -5.84
CA VAL A 313 2.65 6.84 -6.94
C VAL A 313 2.18 5.48 -6.44
N CYS A 314 0.95 5.09 -6.78
CA CYS A 314 0.32 3.89 -6.24
C CYS A 314 -0.09 2.94 -7.36
N PRO A 315 0.85 2.15 -7.92
CA PRO A 315 0.54 1.16 -8.96
C PRO A 315 -0.26 -0.02 -8.42
N TRP A 316 -0.85 -0.80 -9.34
CA TRP A 316 -1.58 -2.04 -9.08
C TRP A 316 -1.55 -2.92 -10.32
N LEU A 317 -1.21 -4.19 -10.21
CA LEU A 317 -1.27 -5.25 -11.24
C LEU A 317 -0.62 -4.98 -12.61
N ASP A 318 -0.53 -3.76 -13.05
CA ASP A 318 0.06 -3.41 -14.33
C ASP A 318 1.57 -3.26 -14.21
N LEU A 319 2.31 -4.24 -14.73
CA LEU A 319 3.77 -4.25 -14.65
C LEU A 319 4.40 -3.11 -15.46
N VAL A 320 3.86 -2.82 -16.64
CA VAL A 320 4.35 -1.74 -17.53
C VAL A 320 4.07 -0.39 -16.89
N GLY A 321 2.86 -0.21 -16.34
CA GLY A 321 2.50 0.98 -15.58
C GLY A 321 3.41 1.18 -14.37
N THR A 322 3.69 0.11 -13.62
CA THR A 322 4.59 0.15 -12.44
C THR A 322 6.01 0.60 -12.82
N GLU A 323 6.57 0.06 -13.90
CA GLU A 323 7.89 0.47 -14.40
C GLU A 323 7.89 1.92 -14.87
N SER A 324 6.85 2.33 -15.60
CA SER A 324 6.69 3.72 -16.06
C SER A 324 6.60 4.70 -14.89
N LEU A 325 5.83 4.34 -13.85
CA LEU A 325 5.73 5.12 -12.61
C LEU A 325 7.07 5.22 -11.88
N GLY A 326 7.85 4.15 -11.84
CA GLY A 326 9.20 4.18 -11.27
C GLY A 326 10.10 5.21 -11.94
N LYS A 327 10.10 5.24 -13.27
CA LYS A 327 10.84 6.25 -14.07
C LYS A 327 10.34 7.67 -13.81
N LEU A 328 8.99 7.84 -13.69
CA LEU A 328 8.40 9.13 -13.38
C LEU A 328 8.86 9.64 -12.02
N VAL A 329 8.82 8.79 -10.97
CA VAL A 329 9.26 9.18 -9.63
C VAL A 329 10.68 9.72 -9.65
N LYS A 330 11.59 9.03 -10.34
CA LYS A 330 12.99 9.48 -10.47
C LYS A 330 13.09 10.79 -11.25
N LYS A 331 12.44 10.88 -12.40
CA LYS A 331 12.47 12.06 -13.29
C LYS A 331 11.91 13.31 -12.60
N GLU A 332 10.74 13.19 -11.99
CA GLU A 332 10.03 14.31 -11.37
C GLU A 332 10.41 14.52 -9.89
N LYS A 333 11.28 13.67 -9.34
CA LYS A 333 11.68 13.69 -7.92
C LYS A 333 10.45 13.66 -7.00
N LEU A 334 9.55 12.69 -7.24
CA LEU A 334 8.39 12.46 -6.39
C LEU A 334 8.82 11.80 -5.08
N PHE A 335 7.91 11.70 -4.10
CA PHE A 335 8.24 11.22 -2.77
C PHE A 335 8.56 9.73 -2.72
N GLY A 336 7.87 8.92 -3.54
CA GLY A 336 8.10 7.49 -3.60
C GLY A 336 6.97 6.71 -4.24
N MET A 337 6.95 5.41 -3.94
CA MET A 337 5.97 4.46 -4.47
C MET A 337 5.32 3.68 -3.32
N LEU A 338 4.01 3.47 -3.43
CA LEU A 338 3.20 2.62 -2.57
C LEU A 338 2.46 1.60 -3.46
N GLU A 339 2.99 0.39 -3.56
CA GLU A 339 2.35 -0.70 -4.31
C GLU A 339 1.04 -1.12 -3.65
N THR A 340 -0.08 -1.09 -4.37
CA THR A 340 -1.40 -1.42 -3.82
C THR A 340 -1.79 -2.87 -4.09
N THR A 341 -2.53 -3.50 -3.16
CA THR A 341 -2.99 -4.88 -3.28
C THR A 341 -4.50 -5.00 -3.43
N TRP A 342 -5.24 -4.12 -2.77
CA TRP A 342 -6.68 -4.16 -2.68
C TRP A 342 -7.20 -5.58 -2.32
N HIS A 343 -8.33 -5.98 -2.91
CA HIS A 343 -9.00 -7.27 -2.66
C HIS A 343 -8.35 -8.49 -3.35
N ILE A 344 -7.27 -8.30 -4.10
CA ILE A 344 -6.62 -9.38 -4.85
C ILE A 344 -5.34 -9.89 -4.21
N TYR A 345 -5.18 -9.63 -2.94
CA TYR A 345 -4.00 -10.03 -2.17
C TYR A 345 -3.64 -11.52 -2.34
N HIS A 346 -4.64 -12.41 -2.47
CA HIS A 346 -4.45 -13.84 -2.70
C HIS A 346 -4.10 -14.22 -4.13
N ASP A 347 -4.14 -13.29 -5.07
CA ASP A 347 -3.78 -13.57 -6.46
C ASP A 347 -2.26 -13.75 -6.57
N PHE A 348 -1.84 -14.88 -7.15
CA PHE A 348 -0.41 -15.13 -7.39
C PHE A 348 0.27 -14.03 -8.24
N ARG A 349 -0.48 -13.30 -9.04
CA ARG A 349 0.01 -12.16 -9.82
C ARG A 349 0.58 -11.06 -8.92
N TYR A 350 0.02 -10.92 -7.73
CA TYR A 350 0.47 -9.94 -6.76
C TYR A 350 1.96 -10.06 -6.42
N GLN A 351 2.45 -11.28 -6.24
CA GLN A 351 3.87 -11.51 -5.94
C GLN A 351 4.79 -11.03 -7.07
N LEU A 352 4.33 -11.10 -8.32
CA LEU A 352 5.07 -10.61 -9.49
C LEU A 352 5.12 -9.08 -9.50
N VAL A 353 3.99 -8.45 -9.19
CA VAL A 353 3.86 -7.00 -9.14
C VAL A 353 4.75 -6.43 -8.04
N LEU A 354 4.76 -7.06 -6.86
CA LEU A 354 5.63 -6.68 -5.75
C LEU A 354 7.10 -6.61 -6.16
N GLY A 355 7.58 -7.61 -6.90
CA GLY A 355 8.95 -7.61 -7.37
C GLY A 355 9.23 -6.54 -8.40
N THR A 356 8.30 -6.28 -9.31
CA THR A 356 8.43 -5.19 -10.29
C THR A 356 8.45 -3.83 -9.59
N ALA A 357 7.55 -3.62 -8.62
CA ALA A 357 7.52 -2.40 -7.82
C ALA A 357 8.81 -2.21 -7.00
N ALA A 358 9.35 -3.29 -6.44
CA ALA A 358 10.62 -3.25 -5.73
C ALA A 358 11.78 -2.81 -6.63
N CYS A 359 11.88 -3.38 -7.83
CA CYS A 359 12.89 -2.99 -8.82
C CYS A 359 12.71 -1.52 -9.25
N ALA A 360 11.47 -1.14 -9.57
CA ALA A 360 11.14 0.22 -9.97
C ALA A 360 11.45 1.27 -8.87
N ALA A 361 11.22 0.91 -7.61
CA ALA A 361 11.47 1.80 -6.47
C ALA A 361 12.96 1.86 -6.08
N TRP A 362 13.71 0.80 -6.36
CA TRP A 362 15.14 0.74 -6.03
C TRP A 362 16.01 1.31 -7.15
N ASN A 363 15.83 0.82 -8.38
CA ASN A 363 16.58 1.26 -9.55
C ASN A 363 15.72 1.24 -10.82
N PRO A 364 14.95 2.31 -11.08
CA PRO A 364 14.03 2.38 -12.22
C PRO A 364 14.69 2.42 -13.60
N ASP A 365 16.00 2.57 -13.68
CA ASP A 365 16.72 2.56 -14.96
C ASP A 365 17.01 1.14 -15.46
N VAL A 366 16.93 0.15 -14.58
CA VAL A 366 17.13 -1.25 -14.94
C VAL A 366 15.79 -1.84 -15.35
N ILE A 367 15.53 -1.84 -16.65
CA ILE A 367 14.36 -2.53 -17.22
C ILE A 367 14.72 -4.01 -17.37
N GLN A 368 13.97 -4.84 -16.69
CA GLN A 368 14.07 -6.29 -16.86
C GLN A 368 13.06 -6.75 -17.92
N PRO A 369 13.42 -7.67 -18.81
CA PRO A 369 12.45 -8.28 -19.71
C PRO A 369 11.32 -8.94 -18.90
N VAL A 370 10.07 -8.64 -19.23
CA VAL A 370 8.89 -9.01 -18.42
C VAL A 370 8.82 -10.51 -18.12
N GLN A 371 9.01 -11.37 -19.10
CA GLN A 371 8.88 -12.82 -18.92
C GLN A 371 10.00 -13.46 -18.08
N PRO A 372 11.30 -13.26 -18.41
CA PRO A 372 12.37 -13.75 -17.55
C PRO A 372 12.29 -13.23 -16.12
N THR A 373 11.87 -11.98 -15.94
CA THR A 373 11.68 -11.38 -14.61
C THR A 373 10.60 -12.10 -13.83
N ARG A 374 9.45 -12.41 -14.46
CA ARG A 374 8.38 -13.17 -13.81
C ARG A 374 8.87 -14.52 -13.29
N PHE A 375 9.62 -15.27 -14.10
CA PHE A 375 10.16 -16.55 -13.66
C PHE A 375 11.19 -16.41 -12.54
N ALA A 376 12.12 -15.50 -12.68
CA ALA A 376 13.13 -15.24 -11.66
C ALA A 376 12.46 -14.80 -10.34
N MET A 377 11.48 -13.93 -10.41
CA MET A 377 10.72 -13.47 -9.23
C MET A 377 9.96 -14.62 -8.59
N ALA A 378 9.25 -15.43 -9.36
CA ALA A 378 8.53 -16.58 -8.82
C ALA A 378 9.48 -17.60 -8.14
N GLN A 379 10.64 -17.86 -8.70
CA GLN A 379 11.67 -18.70 -8.07
C GLN A 379 12.22 -18.06 -6.79
N HIS A 380 12.59 -16.79 -6.83
CA HIS A 380 13.05 -16.04 -5.67
C HIS A 380 12.03 -16.03 -4.54
N LEU A 381 10.77 -15.80 -4.87
CA LEU A 381 9.67 -15.79 -3.92
C LEU A 381 9.53 -17.13 -3.19
N ARG A 382 9.61 -18.24 -3.92
CA ARG A 382 9.56 -19.58 -3.32
C ARG A 382 10.75 -19.84 -2.40
N GLN A 383 11.94 -19.44 -2.80
CA GLN A 383 13.17 -19.68 -2.04
C GLN A 383 13.31 -18.74 -0.84
N ALA A 384 12.96 -17.47 -1.00
CA ALA A 384 13.15 -16.46 0.02
C ALA A 384 12.04 -16.45 1.09
N THR A 385 10.82 -16.89 0.73
CA THR A 385 9.66 -16.81 1.60
C THR A 385 9.12 -18.14 2.08
N ALA A 386 9.70 -19.26 1.65
CA ALA A 386 9.36 -20.57 2.17
C ALA A 386 10.12 -20.83 3.49
N PRO A 387 9.65 -20.32 4.64
CA PRO A 387 10.27 -20.63 5.93
C PRO A 387 10.02 -22.09 6.33
N MET A 388 9.03 -22.73 5.70
CA MET A 388 8.69 -24.12 5.95
C MET A 388 9.59 -25.05 5.15
N LYS A 389 10.06 -26.11 5.80
CA LYS A 389 10.68 -27.24 5.11
C LYS A 389 9.66 -27.90 4.19
N LEU A 390 10.11 -28.43 3.05
CA LEU A 390 9.23 -29.08 2.05
C LEU A 390 8.24 -30.09 2.69
N LYS A 391 8.70 -30.85 3.71
CA LYS A 391 7.87 -31.77 4.50
C LYS A 391 6.72 -31.13 5.27
N GLU A 392 6.78 -29.83 5.56
CA GLU A 392 5.71 -29.10 6.23
C GLU A 392 4.65 -28.65 5.22
N TYR A 393 5.05 -28.33 3.99
CA TYR A 393 4.12 -28.08 2.88
C TYR A 393 3.34 -29.35 2.50
N GLU A 394 3.96 -30.52 2.54
CA GLU A 394 3.30 -31.80 2.28
C GLU A 394 2.16 -32.08 3.27
N LYS A 395 2.31 -31.67 4.53
CA LYS A 395 1.28 -31.81 5.57
C LYS A 395 0.02 -30.99 5.29
N PHE A 396 0.12 -29.89 4.57
CA PHE A 396 -1.00 -29.02 4.22
C PHE A 396 -1.59 -29.32 2.83
N GLY A 397 -1.20 -30.42 2.18
CA GLY A 397 -1.73 -30.81 0.88
C GLY A 397 -1.23 -29.98 -0.31
N PHE A 398 -0.28 -29.09 -0.09
CA PHE A 398 0.35 -28.30 -1.16
C PHE A 398 1.53 -29.05 -1.79
N VAL A 399 1.27 -30.22 -2.34
CA VAL A 399 2.27 -30.91 -3.17
C VAL A 399 2.33 -30.19 -4.52
N GLN A 400 3.20 -29.23 -4.66
CA GLN A 400 3.61 -28.81 -6.00
C GLN A 400 4.52 -29.90 -6.58
N LYS A 401 3.98 -30.71 -7.47
CA LYS A 401 4.82 -31.39 -8.45
C LYS A 401 5.68 -30.33 -9.11
N GLN A 402 6.99 -30.61 -9.24
CA GLN A 402 7.86 -29.76 -10.04
C GLN A 402 7.26 -29.71 -11.45
N VAL A 403 6.63 -28.59 -11.79
CA VAL A 403 6.16 -28.33 -13.15
C VAL A 403 7.40 -27.88 -13.90
N ASN A 404 7.78 -28.64 -14.91
CA ASN A 404 8.84 -28.21 -15.82
C ASN A 404 8.46 -26.84 -16.40
N PRO A 405 9.41 -25.90 -16.51
CA PRO A 405 9.12 -24.56 -17.02
C PRO A 405 8.45 -24.52 -18.40
N GLY A 406 8.54 -25.60 -19.19
CA GLY A 406 7.89 -25.75 -20.49
C GLY A 406 6.43 -26.23 -20.45
N GLU A 407 5.90 -26.60 -19.27
CA GLU A 407 4.54 -27.15 -19.11
C GLU A 407 3.56 -26.16 -18.45
N LEU A 408 3.93 -24.89 -18.32
CA LEU A 408 3.01 -23.87 -17.79
C LEU A 408 1.95 -23.53 -18.85
N PRO A 409 0.64 -23.54 -18.49
CA PRO A 409 -0.45 -23.36 -19.44
C PRO A 409 -0.61 -21.95 -20.04
N TYR A 410 0.42 -21.14 -20.02
CA TYR A 410 0.41 -19.77 -20.53
C TYR A 410 1.51 -19.50 -21.57
N SER A 411 1.73 -20.48 -22.45
CA SER A 411 2.46 -20.25 -23.70
C SER A 411 1.48 -20.01 -24.84
N SER A 412 0.75 -18.90 -24.80
CA SER A 412 0.08 -18.35 -25.97
C SER A 412 -0.19 -16.87 -25.72
#